data_9ce5af22241b0e455442bb9ed8d77bdd
#
_entry.id   9ce5af22241b0e455442bb9ed8d77bdd
#
_cell.length_a   1.000
_cell.length_b   1.000
_cell.length_c   1.000
_cell.angle_alpha   90.00
_cell.angle_beta   90.00
_cell.angle_gamma   90.00
#
_symmetry.space_group_name_H-M   'P 1'
#
loop_
_entity.id
_entity.type
_entity.pdbx_description
1 polymer ?
#
loop_
_entity_poly.entity_id
_entity_poly.type
_entity_poly.pdbx_seq_one_letter_code
_entity_poly.pdbx_strand_id
1 'polypeptide(L)'
;LGVVDNTRWTAFDAKRTAIAREQERLKAVWLNPKMNANALFETDILRVLGKPLEREYSLYELLRRPEVTYAGLMTLPQGDDFVADTLVAEQVEIQAKYHGYIERQKTEVARHMHHEKTRLPQDLDYRSVRGLSSEVQQKLNQHKPETVGQAARISGMTPAAVXXXXKAHEPGGIAG
;
A
#
# COMPACT_ATOMS: atom_id res chain seq x y z
N LEU A 1 -30.26 32.33 -17.73
CA LEU A 1 -29.92 30.94 -17.35
C LEU A 1 -28.41 30.65 -17.48
N GLY A 2 -27.69 31.26 -18.44
CA GLY A 2 -26.28 31.03 -18.69
C GLY A 2 -25.32 31.66 -17.67
N VAL A 3 -25.71 32.73 -17.00
CA VAL A 3 -24.83 33.49 -16.10
C VAL A 3 -24.56 32.74 -14.80
N VAL A 4 -25.56 32.07 -14.22
CA VAL A 4 -25.42 31.27 -13.00
C VAL A 4 -24.52 30.06 -13.25
N ASP A 5 -24.69 29.40 -14.38
CA ASP A 5 -23.87 28.23 -14.77
C ASP A 5 -22.40 28.62 -14.96
N ASN A 6 -22.12 29.79 -15.57
CA ASN A 6 -20.76 30.29 -15.76
C ASN A 6 -20.07 30.58 -14.42
N THR A 7 -20.79 31.17 -13.47
CA THR A 7 -20.25 31.46 -12.14
C THR A 7 -19.89 30.18 -11.39
N ARG A 8 -20.78 29.19 -11.42
CA ARG A 8 -20.56 27.87 -10.80
C ARG A 8 -19.39 27.13 -11.47
N TRP A 9 -19.33 27.19 -12.80
CA TRP A 9 -18.25 26.56 -13.56
C TRP A 9 -16.90 27.18 -13.23
N THR A 10 -16.83 28.53 -13.15
CA THR A 10 -15.60 29.25 -12.80
C THR A 10 -15.12 28.89 -11.39
N ALA A 11 -16.04 28.84 -10.42
CA ALA A 11 -15.71 28.45 -9.04
C ALA A 11 -15.23 27.01 -8.96
N PHE A 12 -15.88 26.12 -9.68
CA PHE A 12 -15.50 24.69 -9.75
C PHE A 12 -14.10 24.54 -10.36
N ASP A 13 -13.84 25.25 -11.46
CA ASP A 13 -12.55 25.19 -12.16
C ASP A 13 -11.41 25.77 -11.32
N ALA A 14 -11.68 26.86 -10.60
CA ALA A 14 -10.72 27.48 -9.69
C ALA A 14 -10.34 26.51 -8.55
N LYS A 15 -11.32 25.84 -7.98
CA LYS A 15 -11.10 24.87 -6.91
C LYS A 15 -10.31 23.65 -7.42
N ARG A 16 -10.67 23.15 -8.59
CA ARG A 16 -9.97 22.04 -9.25
C ARG A 16 -8.50 22.39 -9.52
N THR A 17 -8.24 23.60 -9.98
CA THR A 17 -6.89 24.12 -10.22
C THR A 17 -6.10 24.22 -8.91
N ALA A 18 -6.75 24.70 -7.83
CA ALA A 18 -6.12 24.83 -6.51
C ALA A 18 -5.73 23.45 -5.96
N ILE A 19 -6.60 22.45 -6.13
CA ILE A 19 -6.32 21.05 -5.72
C ILE A 19 -5.10 20.54 -6.48
N ALA A 20 -5.08 20.68 -7.81
CA ALA A 20 -3.99 20.22 -8.65
C ALA A 20 -2.65 20.89 -8.28
N ARG A 21 -2.68 22.20 -8.04
CA ARG A 21 -1.49 22.98 -7.64
C ARG A 21 -0.94 22.43 -6.30
N GLU A 22 -1.80 22.24 -5.33
CA GLU A 22 -1.38 21.73 -4.02
C GLU A 22 -0.82 20.31 -4.11
N GLN A 23 -1.44 19.45 -4.90
CA GLN A 23 -0.92 18.10 -5.13
C GLN A 23 0.49 18.15 -5.71
N GLU A 24 0.73 19.02 -6.70
CA GLU A 24 2.05 19.17 -7.31
C GLU A 24 3.07 19.72 -6.31
N ARG A 25 2.66 20.68 -5.45
CA ARG A 25 3.53 21.18 -4.37
C ARG A 25 3.94 20.05 -3.43
N LEU A 26 2.97 19.25 -2.97
CA LEU A 26 3.24 18.15 -2.05
C LEU A 26 4.15 17.07 -2.67
N LYS A 27 4.07 16.88 -3.99
CA LYS A 27 4.95 15.95 -4.72
C LYS A 27 6.38 16.48 -4.84
N ALA A 28 6.52 17.81 -4.85
CA ALA A 28 7.83 18.47 -5.03
C ALA A 28 8.60 18.63 -3.71
N VAL A 29 7.91 18.63 -2.57
CA VAL A 29 8.54 18.81 -1.25
C VAL A 29 8.92 17.43 -0.66
N TRP A 30 10.20 17.24 -0.42
CA TRP A 30 10.76 15.96 0.06
C TRP A 30 11.28 16.09 1.48
N LEU A 31 11.00 15.07 2.29
CA LEU A 31 11.58 14.90 3.63
C LEU A 31 12.70 13.86 3.54
N ASN A 32 13.88 14.24 3.98
CA ASN A 32 15.06 13.38 3.94
C ASN A 32 15.56 13.19 5.38
N PRO A 33 15.60 11.95 5.88
CA PRO A 33 16.03 11.71 7.28
C PRO A 33 17.46 12.12 7.55
N LYS A 34 18.33 12.12 6.53
CA LYS A 34 19.74 12.49 6.69
C LYS A 34 19.97 14.00 6.71
N MET A 35 19.20 14.75 5.92
CA MET A 35 19.38 16.21 5.82
C MET A 35 18.81 16.96 7.01
N ASN A 36 17.82 16.39 7.66
CA ASN A 36 17.13 17.02 8.79
C ASN A 36 17.34 16.26 10.11
N ALA A 37 18.49 15.60 10.25
CA ALA A 37 18.78 14.72 11.38
C ALA A 37 19.04 15.54 12.66
N ASN A 38 17.97 15.99 13.31
CA ASN A 38 18.04 16.57 14.64
C ASN A 38 16.87 16.05 15.48
N ALA A 39 16.99 16.15 16.79
CA ALA A 39 16.02 15.56 17.74
C ALA A 39 14.61 16.14 17.59
N LEU A 40 14.51 17.43 17.23
CA LEU A 40 13.20 18.08 17.04
C LEU A 40 12.51 17.51 15.80
N PHE A 41 13.24 17.39 14.70
CA PHE A 41 12.69 16.81 13.46
C PHE A 41 12.21 15.38 13.67
N GLU A 42 13.02 14.57 14.36
CA GLU A 42 12.65 13.17 14.64
C GLU A 42 11.39 13.10 15.51
N THR A 43 11.28 13.97 16.51
CA THR A 43 10.09 14.05 17.36
C THR A 43 8.85 14.43 16.56
N ASP A 44 8.96 15.44 15.67
CA ASP A 44 7.86 15.88 14.83
C ASP A 44 7.45 14.76 13.85
N ILE A 45 8.41 14.07 13.26
CA ILE A 45 8.14 12.95 12.36
C ILE A 45 7.38 11.84 13.10
N LEU A 46 7.83 11.47 14.30
CA LEU A 46 7.15 10.46 15.11
C LEU A 46 5.73 10.88 15.47
N ARG A 47 5.55 12.18 15.81
CA ARG A 47 4.23 12.72 16.13
C ARG A 47 3.27 12.66 14.94
N VAL A 48 3.75 12.99 13.73
CA VAL A 48 2.91 13.10 12.54
C VAL A 48 2.71 11.74 11.87
N LEU A 49 3.76 10.92 11.78
CA LEU A 49 3.75 9.66 11.02
C LEU A 49 3.59 8.42 11.90
N GLY A 50 3.83 8.54 13.20
CA GLY A 50 3.79 7.40 14.13
C GLY A 50 5.01 6.50 14.06
N LYS A 51 5.95 6.77 13.15
CA LYS A 51 7.17 5.97 12.97
C LYS A 51 8.26 6.81 12.31
N PRO A 52 9.53 6.45 12.46
CA PRO A 52 10.63 7.20 11.84
C PRO A 52 10.62 7.05 10.32
N LEU A 53 11.30 7.98 9.65
CA LEU A 53 11.49 7.89 8.20
C LEU A 53 12.61 6.88 7.89
N GLU A 54 12.29 5.91 7.06
CA GLU A 54 13.23 4.88 6.61
C GLU A 54 14.06 5.35 5.42
N ARG A 55 13.47 6.22 4.59
CA ARG A 55 14.09 6.80 3.41
C ARG A 55 13.46 8.17 3.14
N GLU A 56 13.87 8.81 2.08
CA GLU A 56 13.23 10.06 1.67
C GLU A 56 11.85 9.78 1.06
N TYR A 57 10.92 10.68 1.34
CA TYR A 57 9.53 10.63 0.87
C TYR A 57 9.08 12.04 0.51
N SER A 58 8.27 12.16 -0.52
CA SER A 58 7.55 13.42 -0.76
C SER A 58 6.39 13.54 0.25
N LEU A 59 5.94 14.76 0.50
CA LEU A 59 4.77 14.97 1.37
C LEU A 59 3.54 14.26 0.81
N TYR A 60 3.40 14.19 -0.53
CA TYR A 60 2.28 13.49 -1.16
C TYR A 60 2.32 11.98 -0.88
N GLU A 61 3.50 11.37 -0.98
CA GLU A 61 3.66 9.94 -0.66
C GLU A 61 3.26 9.65 0.79
N LEU A 62 3.65 10.53 1.71
CA LEU A 62 3.29 10.38 3.12
C LEU A 62 1.79 10.55 3.34
N LEU A 63 1.17 11.52 2.65
CA LEU A 63 -0.27 11.77 2.75
C LEU A 63 -1.11 10.59 2.26
N ARG A 64 -0.56 9.74 1.38
CA ARG A 64 -1.23 8.53 0.91
C ARG A 64 -1.41 7.48 1.99
N ARG A 65 -0.65 7.57 3.10
CA ARG A 65 -0.76 6.64 4.23
C ARG A 65 -2.06 6.92 5.00
N PRO A 66 -2.83 5.87 5.39
CA PRO A 66 -4.12 6.07 6.09
C PRO A 66 -4.00 6.87 7.40
N GLU A 67 -2.90 6.71 8.13
CA GLU A 67 -2.68 7.34 9.44
C GLU A 67 -2.22 8.79 9.37
N VAL A 68 -1.81 9.28 8.20
CA VAL A 68 -1.24 10.63 8.03
C VAL A 68 -2.31 11.60 7.58
N THR A 69 -2.40 12.77 8.21
CA THR A 69 -3.36 13.81 7.84
C THR A 69 -2.66 14.98 7.16
N TYR A 70 -3.38 15.71 6.31
CA TYR A 70 -2.88 16.94 5.70
C TYR A 70 -2.48 17.94 6.78
N ALA A 71 -3.37 18.17 7.77
CA ALA A 71 -3.10 19.10 8.87
C ALA A 71 -1.83 18.72 9.63
N GLY A 72 -1.63 17.41 9.88
CA GLY A 72 -0.42 16.93 10.56
C GLY A 72 0.85 17.26 9.78
N LEU A 73 0.84 16.99 8.46
CA LEU A 73 1.98 17.29 7.59
C LEU A 73 2.31 18.79 7.58
N MET A 74 1.28 19.64 7.64
CA MET A 74 1.47 21.11 7.60
C MET A 74 2.06 21.66 8.91
N THR A 75 2.15 20.87 9.97
CA THR A 75 2.86 21.26 11.20
C THR A 75 4.38 21.03 11.09
N LEU A 76 4.82 20.33 10.05
CA LEU A 76 6.26 20.12 9.80
C LEU A 76 6.85 21.42 9.18
N PRO A 77 8.12 21.73 9.44
CA PRO A 77 8.74 22.94 8.85
C PRO A 77 8.64 23.00 7.32
N GLN A 78 8.62 21.85 6.66
CA GLN A 78 8.52 21.77 5.21
C GLN A 78 7.08 21.96 4.70
N GLY A 79 6.10 22.03 5.60
CA GLY A 79 4.69 22.23 5.28
C GLY A 79 4.22 23.69 5.27
N ASP A 80 5.11 24.65 5.49
CA ASP A 80 4.79 26.05 5.78
C ASP A 80 3.91 26.74 4.73
N ASP A 81 3.94 26.34 3.47
CA ASP A 81 3.14 26.93 2.39
C ASP A 81 1.76 26.26 2.25
N PHE A 82 1.12 25.96 3.37
CA PHE A 82 -0.15 25.22 3.38
C PHE A 82 -1.29 26.02 2.71
N VAL A 83 -2.23 25.28 2.14
CA VAL A 83 -3.44 25.86 1.55
C VAL A 83 -4.40 26.26 2.67
N ALA A 84 -4.79 27.54 2.70
CA ALA A 84 -5.72 28.07 3.70
C ALA A 84 -7.16 27.59 3.49
N ASP A 85 -7.54 27.25 2.24
CA ASP A 85 -8.88 26.76 1.93
C ASP A 85 -9.02 25.31 2.43
N THR A 86 -9.82 25.15 3.50
CA THR A 86 -10.02 23.84 4.14
C THR A 86 -10.68 22.82 3.20
N LEU A 87 -11.53 23.28 2.27
CA LEU A 87 -12.17 22.39 1.29
C LEU A 87 -11.15 21.85 0.29
N VAL A 88 -10.19 22.67 -0.13
CA VAL A 88 -9.11 22.24 -1.01
C VAL A 88 -8.22 21.23 -0.26
N ALA A 89 -7.82 21.55 0.97
CA ALA A 89 -6.99 20.66 1.80
C ALA A 89 -7.67 19.30 2.00
N GLU A 90 -8.97 19.31 2.29
CA GLU A 90 -9.75 18.09 2.48
C GLU A 90 -9.78 17.24 1.20
N GLN A 91 -10.00 17.86 0.04
CA GLN A 91 -10.03 17.15 -1.23
C GLN A 91 -8.65 16.59 -1.61
N VAL A 92 -7.58 17.33 -1.35
CA VAL A 92 -6.22 16.84 -1.56
C VAL A 92 -5.98 15.58 -0.71
N GLU A 93 -6.38 15.62 0.56
CA GLU A 93 -6.23 14.46 1.46
C GLU A 93 -7.06 13.26 0.96
N ILE A 94 -8.33 13.48 0.61
CA ILE A 94 -9.23 12.42 0.11
C ILE A 94 -8.63 11.76 -1.13
N GLN A 95 -8.14 12.55 -2.08
CA GLN A 95 -7.57 12.03 -3.33
C GLN A 95 -6.26 11.28 -3.08
N ALA A 96 -5.42 11.78 -2.17
CA ALA A 96 -4.18 11.10 -1.79
C ALA A 96 -4.48 9.73 -1.15
N LYS A 97 -5.46 9.68 -0.24
CA LYS A 97 -5.89 8.43 0.41
C LYS A 97 -6.41 7.43 -0.62
N TYR A 98 -7.21 7.90 -1.59
CA TYR A 98 -7.75 7.05 -2.65
C TYR A 98 -6.61 6.48 -3.52
N HIS A 99 -5.64 7.32 -3.92
CA HIS A 99 -4.48 6.85 -4.67
C HIS A 99 -3.70 5.79 -3.89
N GLY A 100 -3.49 6.02 -2.59
CA GLY A 100 -2.80 5.05 -1.72
C GLY A 100 -3.53 3.72 -1.65
N TYR A 101 -4.85 3.77 -1.51
CA TYR A 101 -5.69 2.58 -1.48
C TYR A 101 -5.57 1.79 -2.80
N ILE A 102 -5.69 2.47 -3.94
CA ILE A 102 -5.59 1.82 -5.27
C ILE A 102 -4.21 1.18 -5.45
N GLU A 103 -3.13 1.87 -5.05
CA GLU A 103 -1.77 1.32 -5.16
C GLU A 103 -1.61 0.05 -4.32
N ARG A 104 -2.14 0.05 -3.09
CA ARG A 104 -2.09 -1.15 -2.23
C ARG A 104 -2.90 -2.29 -2.83
N GLN A 105 -4.07 -2.01 -3.44
CA GLN A 105 -4.90 -3.01 -4.09
C GLN A 105 -4.19 -3.62 -5.30
N LYS A 106 -3.53 -2.79 -6.12
CA LYS A 106 -2.75 -3.26 -7.28
C LYS A 106 -1.61 -4.18 -6.85
N THR A 107 -0.90 -3.81 -5.78
CA THR A 107 0.20 -4.63 -5.23
C THR A 107 -0.33 -5.97 -4.74
N GLU A 108 -1.47 -5.97 -4.04
CA GLU A 108 -2.11 -7.18 -3.53
C GLU A 108 -2.53 -8.12 -4.66
N VAL A 109 -3.16 -7.56 -5.72
CA VAL A 109 -3.58 -8.33 -6.90
C VAL A 109 -2.35 -8.92 -7.61
N ALA A 110 -1.30 -8.13 -7.82
CA ALA A 110 -0.07 -8.60 -8.47
C ALA A 110 0.60 -9.72 -7.66
N ARG A 111 0.64 -9.58 -6.33
CA ARG A 111 1.19 -10.62 -5.44
C ARG A 111 0.37 -11.90 -5.52
N HIS A 112 -0.95 -11.78 -5.51
CA HIS A 112 -1.86 -12.93 -5.60
C HIS A 112 -1.67 -13.67 -6.94
N MET A 113 -1.60 -12.94 -8.05
CA MET A 113 -1.37 -13.52 -9.38
C MET A 113 0.01 -14.19 -9.48
N HIS A 114 1.03 -13.61 -8.86
CA HIS A 114 2.36 -14.21 -8.82
C HIS A 114 2.32 -15.55 -8.09
N HIS A 115 1.71 -15.60 -6.91
CA HIS A 115 1.57 -16.85 -6.14
C HIS A 115 0.75 -17.88 -6.92
N GLU A 116 -0.29 -17.47 -7.63
CA GLU A 116 -1.12 -18.37 -8.42
C GLU A 116 -0.30 -19.10 -9.51
N LYS A 117 0.66 -18.40 -10.13
CA LYS A 117 1.50 -18.94 -11.20
C LYS A 117 2.76 -19.66 -10.68
N THR A 118 3.06 -19.56 -9.39
CA THR A 118 4.22 -20.21 -8.79
C THR A 118 4.14 -21.72 -9.00
N ARG A 119 5.17 -22.30 -9.61
CA ARG A 119 5.23 -23.75 -9.88
C ARG A 119 5.59 -24.52 -8.63
N LEU A 120 4.97 -25.69 -8.48
CA LEU A 120 5.24 -26.62 -7.41
C LEU A 120 6.04 -27.80 -7.95
N PRO A 121 7.11 -28.24 -7.24
CA PRO A 121 7.86 -29.42 -7.67
C PRO A 121 6.96 -30.65 -7.71
N GLN A 122 7.03 -31.41 -8.79
CA GLN A 122 6.21 -32.62 -8.96
C GLN A 122 6.64 -33.76 -8.02
N ASP A 123 7.90 -33.71 -7.60
CA ASP A 123 8.47 -34.71 -6.68
C ASP A 123 8.27 -34.34 -5.20
N LEU A 124 7.64 -33.22 -4.91
CA LEU A 124 7.40 -32.77 -3.53
C LEU A 124 6.44 -33.73 -2.81
N ASP A 125 6.89 -34.24 -1.66
CA ASP A 125 6.02 -35.00 -0.77
C ASP A 125 5.40 -34.05 0.25
N TYR A 126 4.12 -33.82 0.11
CA TYR A 126 3.38 -32.84 0.92
C TYR A 126 3.27 -33.26 2.39
N ARG A 127 3.63 -34.51 2.74
CA ARG A 127 3.69 -34.98 4.13
C ARG A 127 4.83 -34.29 4.89
N SER A 128 5.85 -33.82 4.18
CA SER A 128 6.98 -33.10 4.78
C SER A 128 6.65 -31.63 5.06
N VAL A 129 5.55 -31.10 4.53
CA VAL A 129 5.18 -29.69 4.66
C VAL A 129 4.43 -29.47 5.98
N ARG A 130 5.09 -28.80 6.93
CA ARG A 130 4.49 -28.51 8.24
C ARG A 130 3.34 -27.51 8.11
N GLY A 131 2.29 -27.72 8.89
CA GLY A 131 1.13 -26.83 8.93
C GLY A 131 -0.01 -27.24 8.01
N LEU A 132 0.17 -28.29 7.20
CA LEU A 132 -0.92 -28.85 6.40
C LEU A 132 -1.61 -29.97 7.18
N SER A 133 -2.94 -30.01 7.15
CA SER A 133 -3.70 -31.13 7.72
C SER A 133 -3.43 -32.41 6.90
N SER A 134 -3.59 -33.57 7.54
CA SER A 134 -3.38 -34.88 6.90
C SER A 134 -4.27 -35.04 5.66
N GLU A 135 -5.51 -34.54 5.72
CA GLU A 135 -6.43 -34.58 4.57
C GLU A 135 -5.88 -33.78 3.39
N VAL A 136 -5.37 -32.56 3.65
CA VAL A 136 -4.81 -31.68 2.62
C VAL A 136 -3.54 -32.29 2.04
N GLN A 137 -2.67 -32.82 2.91
CA GLN A 137 -1.44 -33.54 2.46
C GLN A 137 -1.77 -34.68 1.51
N GLN A 138 -2.77 -35.48 1.87
CA GLN A 138 -3.20 -36.63 1.06
C GLN A 138 -3.72 -36.15 -0.31
N LYS A 139 -4.58 -35.14 -0.32
CA LYS A 139 -5.14 -34.61 -1.57
C LYS A 139 -4.07 -34.01 -2.48
N LEU A 140 -3.12 -33.27 -1.91
CA LEU A 140 -2.02 -32.67 -2.67
C LEU A 140 -1.11 -33.74 -3.27
N ASN A 141 -0.81 -34.79 -2.50
CA ASN A 141 0.00 -35.92 -2.99
C ASN A 141 -0.74 -36.70 -4.09
N GLN A 142 -2.06 -36.80 -4.00
CA GLN A 142 -2.89 -37.49 -4.98
C GLN A 142 -3.01 -36.69 -6.28
N HIS A 143 -3.28 -35.37 -6.18
CA HIS A 143 -3.55 -34.49 -7.34
C HIS A 143 -2.27 -33.98 -8.00
N LYS A 144 -1.18 -33.86 -7.24
CA LYS A 144 0.11 -33.34 -7.72
C LYS A 144 -0.04 -32.05 -8.55
N PRO A 145 -0.58 -30.99 -7.95
CA PRO A 145 -0.80 -29.74 -8.70
C PRO A 145 0.52 -29.14 -9.20
N GLU A 146 0.51 -28.58 -10.39
CA GLU A 146 1.69 -27.97 -11.02
C GLU A 146 1.97 -26.57 -10.48
N THR A 147 0.92 -25.89 -10.01
CA THR A 147 1.03 -24.50 -9.51
C THR A 147 0.29 -24.35 -8.19
N VAL A 148 0.66 -23.29 -7.45
CA VAL A 148 -0.02 -22.91 -6.21
C VAL A 148 -1.51 -22.61 -6.49
N GLY A 149 -1.81 -22.00 -7.65
CA GLY A 149 -3.19 -21.73 -8.07
C GLY A 149 -4.02 -22.99 -8.23
N GLN A 150 -3.45 -24.03 -8.85
CA GLN A 150 -4.11 -25.35 -8.97
C GLN A 150 -4.31 -25.98 -7.59
N ALA A 151 -3.31 -25.88 -6.72
CA ALA A 151 -3.39 -26.40 -5.35
C ALA A 151 -4.53 -25.71 -4.57
N ALA A 152 -4.66 -24.39 -4.72
CA ALA A 152 -5.69 -23.59 -4.02
C ALA A 152 -7.12 -24.01 -4.41
N ARG A 153 -7.31 -24.56 -5.62
CA ARG A 153 -8.64 -24.99 -6.10
C ARG A 153 -9.04 -26.38 -5.64
N ILE A 154 -8.12 -27.13 -4.99
CA ILE A 154 -8.42 -28.46 -4.45
C ILE A 154 -9.39 -28.30 -3.26
N SER A 155 -10.42 -29.15 -3.24
CA SER A 155 -11.43 -29.16 -2.17
C SER A 155 -10.77 -29.35 -0.80
N GLY A 156 -11.06 -28.45 0.14
CA GLY A 156 -10.50 -28.51 1.50
C GLY A 156 -9.27 -27.62 1.70
N MET A 157 -8.77 -27.01 0.63
CA MET A 157 -7.68 -26.04 0.76
C MET A 157 -8.16 -24.76 1.41
N THR A 158 -7.46 -24.33 2.45
CA THR A 158 -7.72 -23.05 3.13
C THR A 158 -6.68 -22.03 2.72
N PRO A 159 -6.95 -20.72 2.85
CA PRO A 159 -5.92 -19.70 2.61
C PRO A 159 -4.65 -19.93 3.43
N ALA A 160 -4.78 -20.43 4.64
CA ALA A 160 -3.64 -20.78 5.50
C ALA A 160 -2.80 -21.89 4.88
N ALA A 161 -3.44 -22.92 4.32
CA ALA A 161 -2.76 -24.04 3.65
C ALA A 161 -2.02 -23.56 2.39
N VAL A 162 -2.61 -22.66 1.67
CA VAL A 162 -1.97 -22.04 0.49
C VAL A 162 -0.71 -21.28 0.89
N UNK A 163 -0.80 -20.69 1.83
CA UNK A 163 0.29 -20.00 2.37
C UNK A 163 1.34 -20.94 2.81
N UNK A 164 1.09 -22.09 3.19
CA UNK A 164 1.98 -23.04 3.55
C UNK A 164 2.60 -23.68 2.35
N UNK A 165 1.96 -23.78 1.32
CA UNK A 165 2.48 -24.18 0.14
C UNK A 165 3.38 -23.24 -0.50
N UNK A 166 3.27 -22.11 -0.29
CA UNK A 166 4.12 -21.10 -0.74
C UNK A 166 5.41 -21.04 -0.02
N LYS A 167 5.40 -21.01 1.24
CA LYS A 167 6.62 -21.00 2.07
C LYS A 167 7.53 -22.21 1.84
N ALA A 168 6.93 -23.33 1.65
CA ALA A 168 7.71 -24.58 1.44
C ALA A 168 8.49 -24.57 0.12
N HIS A 169 8.08 -23.72 -0.82
CA HIS A 169 8.73 -23.62 -2.13
C HIS A 169 9.88 -22.60 -2.13
N GLU A 170 9.92 -21.69 -1.17
CA GLU A 170 11.00 -20.69 -1.10
C GLU A 170 12.32 -21.38 -0.72
N PRO A 171 13.41 -21.09 -1.45
CA PRO A 171 14.72 -21.67 -1.11
C PRO A 171 15.16 -21.17 0.27
N GLY A 172 15.12 -22.05 1.25
CA GLY A 172 15.39 -21.75 2.65
C GLY A 172 14.27 -22.14 3.62
N GLY A 173 13.13 -22.60 3.10
CA GLY A 173 11.97 -22.92 3.93
C GLY A 173 11.95 -24.29 4.58
N ILE A 174 12.98 -25.13 4.37
CA ILE A 174 13.02 -26.50 4.86
C ILE A 174 14.06 -26.70 5.99
N ALA A 175 14.46 -25.66 6.69
CA ALA A 175 15.44 -25.81 7.76
C ALA A 175 14.92 -25.22 9.08
N GLY A 176 14.57 -26.11 10.02
CA GLY A 176 14.25 -25.76 11.40
C GLY A 176 13.28 -26.70 12.05
#